data_e50add4314b1cade9dd4a15e39bfb1e5
#
_entry.id   e50add4314b1cade9dd4a15e39bfb1e5
#
_cell.length_a   1.000
_cell.length_b   1.000
_cell.length_c   1.000
_cell.angle_alpha   90.00
_cell.angle_beta   90.00
_cell.angle_gamma   90.00
#
_symmetry.space_group_name_H-M   'P 1'
#
loop_
_entity.id
_entity.type
_entity.pdbx_description
1 polymer ?
#
loop_
_entity_poly.entity_id
_entity_poly.type
_entity_poly.pdbx_seq_one_letter_code
_entity_poly.pdbx_strand_id
1 'polypeptide(L)'
;MSDILRYAIYAASITSLLAGNTSFLRARRAGYLLRVLGYLVLLVLLYNWYLEAFPSILLAVSVVVASLVTLYTHGYSIRKYGASTLQPLVDFFTLSTVLVFTSRYLIEIVAFWLVAEILGFFVVVYDAMVGANQKAWSAGLRYLVVSMVPADLSLLLLLAQVGLGPSTNVSIDLLKPDLTPPVLTVVAMLGFMAKAAVAPLHFWLPDAHSIAPSPGSAILSGLMVKMGLYGLFRLALLRTIDVGAATVLCLLSGSLTAIYGGLQALVQSDIKRILAYSTISHTSAITILIGLYVYSRSPEFLTAAAIYSAAHAIYKASLFMDSGVVELLTHTRTLEKLGYVSRILPAETLSALLSALSLVGVPPTLGFLTKLVVFMTLASHIPLSWVYLLVTLIVAFEVALSIGYSVRYLLAHMGNPTLRYEELDPSS
;
A
#
# COMPACT_ATOMS: atom_id res chain seq x y z
N MET A 1 28.21 2.98 -2.83
CA MET A 1 27.80 4.26 -3.47
C MET A 1 28.05 5.37 -2.47
N SER A 2 28.70 6.47 -2.88
CA SER A 2 28.84 7.62 -2.01
C SER A 2 27.45 8.23 -1.73
N ASP A 3 27.26 8.80 -0.53
CA ASP A 3 26.01 9.50 -0.21
C ASP A 3 25.75 10.66 -1.21
N ILE A 4 26.81 11.29 -1.71
CA ILE A 4 26.71 12.33 -2.74
C ILE A 4 25.97 11.82 -3.98
N LEU A 5 26.33 10.64 -4.49
CA LEU A 5 25.66 10.07 -5.67
C LEU A 5 24.20 9.71 -5.37
N ARG A 6 23.90 9.20 -4.18
CA ARG A 6 22.53 8.89 -3.76
C ARG A 6 21.67 10.16 -3.70
N TYR A 7 22.16 11.23 -3.07
CA TYR A 7 21.44 12.51 -3.04
C TYR A 7 21.34 13.16 -4.42
N ALA A 8 22.31 12.97 -5.30
CA ALA A 8 22.21 13.41 -6.69
C ALA A 8 21.08 12.69 -7.45
N ILE A 9 20.89 11.38 -7.21
CA ILE A 9 19.77 10.60 -7.76
C ILE A 9 18.42 11.11 -7.20
N TYR A 10 18.32 11.39 -5.91
CA TYR A 10 17.12 11.99 -5.32
C TYR A 10 16.82 13.37 -5.95
N ALA A 11 17.82 14.23 -6.06
CA ALA A 11 17.68 15.54 -6.67
C ALA A 11 17.25 15.43 -8.15
N ALA A 12 17.81 14.49 -8.91
CA ALA A 12 17.41 14.24 -10.29
C ALA A 12 15.94 13.76 -10.40
N SER A 13 15.49 12.89 -9.50
CA SER A 13 14.10 12.46 -9.42
C SER A 13 13.16 13.63 -9.12
N ILE A 14 13.47 14.42 -8.08
CA ILE A 14 12.67 15.58 -7.66
C ILE A 14 12.58 16.61 -8.79
N THR A 15 13.72 16.97 -9.39
CA THR A 15 13.76 17.98 -10.46
C THR A 15 13.01 17.55 -11.71
N SER A 16 13.09 16.24 -12.06
CA SER A 16 12.36 15.67 -13.20
C SER A 16 10.85 15.71 -12.97
N LEU A 17 10.39 15.38 -11.75
CA LEU A 17 8.97 15.47 -11.38
C LEU A 17 8.49 16.93 -11.32
N LEU A 18 9.27 17.84 -10.75
CA LEU A 18 8.95 19.27 -10.74
C LEU A 18 8.78 19.80 -12.17
N ALA A 19 9.74 19.54 -13.05
CA ALA A 19 9.69 19.96 -14.45
C ALA A 19 8.46 19.38 -15.17
N GLY A 20 8.20 18.05 -14.99
CA GLY A 20 7.06 17.38 -15.61
C GLY A 20 5.68 17.84 -15.10
N ASN A 21 5.64 18.48 -13.92
CA ASN A 21 4.44 19.02 -13.30
C ASN A 21 4.24 20.53 -13.50
N THR A 22 5.13 21.20 -14.23
CA THR A 22 4.93 22.63 -14.60
C THR A 22 3.64 22.78 -15.42
N SER A 23 2.94 23.92 -15.27
CA SER A 23 1.70 24.18 -15.99
C SER A 23 1.84 24.06 -17.50
N PHE A 24 3.02 24.42 -18.02
CA PHE A 24 3.36 24.34 -19.45
C PHE A 24 3.56 22.91 -19.98
N LEU A 25 4.16 22.00 -19.19
CA LEU A 25 4.50 20.64 -19.62
C LEU A 25 3.51 19.58 -19.19
N ARG A 26 2.72 19.84 -18.14
CA ARG A 26 1.88 18.82 -17.46
C ARG A 26 0.99 18.01 -18.40
N ALA A 27 0.37 18.65 -19.39
CA ALA A 27 -0.47 18.00 -20.39
C ALA A 27 0.27 17.55 -21.65
N ARG A 28 1.57 17.85 -21.80
CA ARG A 28 2.37 17.50 -22.99
C ARG A 28 3.07 16.16 -22.83
N ARG A 29 3.39 15.51 -23.95
CA ARG A 29 4.17 14.25 -23.95
C ARG A 29 5.47 14.37 -23.17
N ALA A 30 6.17 15.50 -23.28
CA ALA A 30 7.39 15.76 -22.53
C ALA A 30 7.18 15.73 -21.01
N GLY A 31 6.07 16.27 -20.50
CA GLY A 31 5.73 16.20 -19.08
C GLY A 31 5.48 14.78 -18.59
N TYR A 32 4.78 13.96 -19.36
CA TYR A 32 4.60 12.54 -19.04
C TYR A 32 5.96 11.81 -18.98
N LEU A 33 6.82 12.02 -19.99
CA LEU A 33 8.15 11.41 -20.04
C LEU A 33 9.00 11.84 -18.85
N LEU A 34 9.03 13.13 -18.51
CA LEU A 34 9.79 13.62 -17.36
C LEU A 34 9.31 13.01 -16.03
N ARG A 35 7.99 12.88 -15.81
CA ARG A 35 7.46 12.27 -14.60
C ARG A 35 7.87 10.80 -14.49
N VAL A 36 7.73 10.02 -15.58
CA VAL A 36 8.15 8.61 -15.60
C VAL A 36 9.66 8.48 -15.40
N LEU A 37 10.48 9.31 -16.09
CA LEU A 37 11.92 9.33 -15.91
C LEU A 37 12.32 9.66 -14.47
N GLY A 38 11.59 10.57 -13.81
CA GLY A 38 11.79 10.89 -12.40
C GLY A 38 11.69 9.68 -11.47
N TYR A 39 10.79 8.74 -11.76
CA TYR A 39 10.72 7.48 -11.01
C TYR A 39 11.78 6.48 -11.48
N LEU A 40 12.00 6.33 -12.80
CA LEU A 40 12.93 5.35 -13.33
C LEU A 40 14.38 5.58 -12.86
N VAL A 41 14.79 6.83 -12.68
CA VAL A 41 16.14 7.16 -12.18
C VAL A 41 16.43 6.56 -10.81
N LEU A 42 15.39 6.34 -9.98
CA LEU A 42 15.54 5.71 -8.67
C LEU A 42 15.98 4.23 -8.76
N LEU A 43 15.75 3.55 -9.90
CA LEU A 43 16.19 2.17 -10.10
C LEU A 43 17.74 2.06 -10.12
N VAL A 44 18.46 3.15 -10.35
CA VAL A 44 19.93 3.18 -10.24
C VAL A 44 20.38 2.79 -8.84
N LEU A 45 19.56 3.04 -7.81
CA LEU A 45 19.83 2.67 -6.43
C LEU A 45 19.92 1.15 -6.23
N LEU A 46 19.26 0.35 -7.07
CA LEU A 46 19.35 -1.12 -7.02
C LEU A 46 20.72 -1.66 -7.41
N TYR A 47 21.45 -0.94 -8.28
CA TYR A 47 22.75 -1.39 -8.77
C TYR A 47 23.83 -1.44 -7.70
N ASN A 48 23.68 -0.69 -6.62
CA ASN A 48 24.74 -0.48 -5.64
C ASN A 48 24.65 -1.41 -4.40
N TRP A 49 23.77 -2.41 -4.40
CA TRP A 49 23.68 -3.51 -3.41
C TRP A 49 23.61 -3.11 -1.93
N TYR A 50 23.30 -1.83 -1.62
CA TYR A 50 23.19 -1.42 -0.22
C TYR A 50 21.78 -1.64 0.37
N LEU A 51 20.82 -1.93 -0.50
CA LEU A 51 19.47 -2.29 -0.06
C LEU A 51 19.35 -3.80 0.11
N GLU A 52 18.76 -4.21 1.22
CA GLU A 52 18.36 -5.60 1.44
C GLU A 52 17.27 -6.03 0.43
N ALA A 53 17.01 -7.34 0.35
CA ALA A 53 16.04 -7.89 -0.61
C ALA A 53 14.64 -7.27 -0.48
N PHE A 54 14.16 -7.06 0.74
CA PHE A 54 12.82 -6.51 0.98
C PHE A 54 12.66 -5.07 0.43
N PRO A 55 13.49 -4.08 0.83
CA PRO A 55 13.42 -2.73 0.27
C PRO A 55 13.77 -2.67 -1.22
N SER A 56 14.65 -3.53 -1.72
CA SER A 56 14.96 -3.60 -3.16
C SER A 56 13.75 -3.99 -4.00
N ILE A 57 13.02 -5.01 -3.56
CA ILE A 57 11.77 -5.46 -4.21
C ILE A 57 10.71 -4.36 -4.11
N LEU A 58 10.56 -3.72 -2.95
CA LEU A 58 9.62 -2.60 -2.78
C LEU A 58 9.97 -1.43 -3.70
N LEU A 59 11.25 -1.06 -3.83
CA LEU A 59 11.67 0.01 -4.73
C LEU A 59 11.31 -0.32 -6.19
N ALA A 60 11.69 -1.51 -6.67
CA ALA A 60 11.44 -1.92 -8.05
C ALA A 60 9.93 -1.85 -8.38
N VAL A 61 9.10 -2.43 -7.52
CA VAL A 61 7.64 -2.44 -7.71
C VAL A 61 7.04 -1.04 -7.56
N SER A 62 7.55 -0.25 -6.62
CA SER A 62 7.08 1.12 -6.41
C SER A 62 7.31 1.99 -7.64
N VAL A 63 8.44 1.86 -8.32
CA VAL A 63 8.72 2.58 -9.58
C VAL A 63 7.73 2.20 -10.68
N VAL A 64 7.39 0.91 -10.80
CA VAL A 64 6.37 0.45 -11.76
C VAL A 64 5.00 1.05 -11.43
N VAL A 65 4.54 0.91 -10.18
CA VAL A 65 3.25 1.45 -9.73
C VAL A 65 3.21 2.97 -9.89
N ALA A 66 4.25 3.68 -9.47
CA ALA A 66 4.37 5.13 -9.60
C ALA A 66 4.26 5.60 -11.05
N SER A 67 4.95 4.91 -11.96
CA SER A 67 4.93 5.22 -13.40
C SER A 67 3.53 5.05 -13.99
N LEU A 68 2.81 3.99 -13.62
CA LEU A 68 1.44 3.75 -14.09
C LEU A 68 0.46 4.76 -13.49
N VAL A 69 0.56 5.03 -12.19
CA VAL A 69 -0.35 5.97 -11.51
C VAL A 69 -0.14 7.40 -12.01
N THR A 70 1.10 7.85 -12.25
CA THR A 70 1.33 9.20 -12.80
C THR A 70 0.72 9.38 -14.19
N LEU A 71 0.77 8.33 -15.05
CA LEU A 71 0.13 8.35 -16.37
C LEU A 71 -1.40 8.40 -16.27
N TYR A 72 -1.98 7.63 -15.34
CA TYR A 72 -3.42 7.58 -15.10
C TYR A 72 -3.97 8.89 -14.50
N THR A 73 -3.25 9.49 -13.54
CA THR A 73 -3.72 10.60 -12.71
C THR A 73 -4.13 11.82 -13.53
N HIS A 74 -3.42 12.13 -14.61
CA HIS A 74 -3.71 13.32 -15.43
C HIS A 74 -5.09 13.22 -16.07
N GLY A 75 -5.37 12.12 -16.77
CA GLY A 75 -6.66 11.90 -17.43
C GLY A 75 -7.82 11.84 -16.41
N TYR A 76 -7.60 11.15 -15.29
CA TYR A 76 -8.56 11.09 -14.20
C TYR A 76 -8.89 12.48 -13.63
N SER A 77 -7.85 13.29 -13.33
CA SER A 77 -8.00 14.60 -12.72
C SER A 77 -8.80 15.56 -13.61
N ILE A 78 -8.52 15.59 -14.92
CA ILE A 78 -9.25 16.45 -15.86
C ILE A 78 -10.72 16.00 -15.96
N ARG A 79 -10.99 14.70 -16.08
CA ARG A 79 -12.36 14.21 -16.21
C ARG A 79 -13.19 14.42 -14.95
N LYS A 80 -12.60 14.25 -13.76
CA LYS A 80 -13.34 14.37 -12.50
C LYS A 80 -13.46 15.80 -12.02
N TYR A 81 -12.42 16.64 -12.19
CA TYR A 81 -12.33 17.98 -11.57
C TYR A 81 -12.23 19.11 -12.59
N GLY A 82 -12.17 18.83 -13.89
CA GLY A 82 -11.94 19.84 -14.93
C GLY A 82 -10.53 20.44 -14.93
N ALA A 83 -9.64 20.00 -14.05
CA ALA A 83 -8.29 20.54 -13.89
C ALA A 83 -7.28 19.44 -13.50
N SER A 84 -6.00 19.66 -13.80
CA SER A 84 -4.92 18.71 -13.47
C SER A 84 -4.22 19.02 -12.15
N THR A 85 -4.89 19.67 -11.19
CA THR A 85 -4.32 20.09 -9.91
C THR A 85 -4.00 18.94 -8.95
N LEU A 86 -4.68 17.80 -9.10
CA LEU A 86 -4.39 16.59 -8.35
C LEU A 86 -3.02 15.96 -8.72
N GLN A 87 -2.54 16.14 -9.96
CA GLN A 87 -1.35 15.46 -10.47
C GLN A 87 -0.09 15.70 -9.62
N PRO A 88 0.36 16.94 -9.35
CA PRO A 88 1.56 17.16 -8.55
C PRO A 88 1.42 16.61 -7.13
N LEU A 89 0.24 16.70 -6.53
CA LEU A 89 0.01 16.18 -5.17
C LEU A 89 0.22 14.66 -5.12
N VAL A 90 -0.35 13.91 -6.08
CA VAL A 90 -0.18 12.46 -6.17
C VAL A 90 1.26 12.08 -6.49
N ASP A 91 1.93 12.81 -7.40
CA ASP A 91 3.32 12.53 -7.76
C ASP A 91 4.27 12.71 -6.57
N PHE A 92 4.16 13.81 -5.82
CA PHE A 92 5.03 14.04 -4.66
C PHE A 92 4.69 13.15 -3.47
N PHE A 93 3.41 12.80 -3.26
CA PHE A 93 3.01 11.78 -2.31
C PHE A 93 3.65 10.42 -2.64
N THR A 94 3.60 10.04 -3.91
CA THR A 94 4.20 8.80 -4.39
C THR A 94 5.72 8.81 -4.21
N LEU A 95 6.38 9.89 -4.64
CA LEU A 95 7.83 10.02 -4.51
C LEU A 95 8.29 9.91 -3.06
N SER A 96 7.67 10.68 -2.14
CA SER A 96 8.04 10.64 -0.73
C SER A 96 7.88 9.24 -0.12
N THR A 97 6.81 8.51 -0.51
CA THR A 97 6.62 7.12 -0.11
C THR A 97 7.74 6.20 -0.63
N VAL A 98 8.17 6.36 -1.88
CA VAL A 98 9.27 5.57 -2.47
C VAL A 98 10.60 5.89 -1.80
N LEU A 99 10.85 7.15 -1.46
CA LEU A 99 12.09 7.58 -0.80
C LEU A 99 12.25 6.96 0.59
N VAL A 100 11.17 6.65 1.30
CA VAL A 100 11.23 5.89 2.58
C VAL A 100 11.94 4.55 2.37
N PHE A 101 11.63 3.82 1.30
CA PHE A 101 12.21 2.49 1.02
C PHE A 101 13.68 2.55 0.61
N THR A 102 14.16 3.70 0.16
CA THR A 102 15.55 3.92 -0.28
C THR A 102 16.41 4.60 0.76
N SER A 103 15.84 4.95 1.91
CA SER A 103 16.52 5.63 3.00
C SER A 103 17.60 4.75 3.64
N ARG A 104 18.76 5.33 3.89
CA ARG A 104 19.89 4.67 4.55
C ARG A 104 20.00 5.05 6.04
N TYR A 105 19.57 6.25 6.38
CA TYR A 105 19.67 6.81 7.72
C TYR A 105 18.29 6.94 8.37
N LEU A 106 18.22 6.79 9.68
CA LEU A 106 16.96 6.92 10.42
C LEU A 106 16.31 8.29 10.19
N ILE A 107 17.13 9.36 10.17
CA ILE A 107 16.62 10.72 9.94
C ILE A 107 15.98 10.88 8.55
N GLU A 108 16.48 10.17 7.53
CA GLU A 108 15.89 10.17 6.20
C GLU A 108 14.53 9.46 6.18
N ILE A 109 14.44 8.28 6.86
CA ILE A 109 13.16 7.59 7.00
C ILE A 109 12.16 8.54 7.64
N VAL A 110 12.49 9.17 8.76
CA VAL A 110 11.59 10.07 9.47
C VAL A 110 11.18 11.23 8.58
N ALA A 111 12.12 11.89 7.92
CA ALA A 111 11.82 13.04 7.06
C ALA A 111 10.90 12.66 5.89
N PHE A 112 11.22 11.61 5.13
CA PHE A 112 10.40 11.20 4.00
C PHE A 112 9.06 10.60 4.44
N TRP A 113 9.03 9.94 5.60
CA TRP A 113 7.80 9.41 6.19
C TRP A 113 6.83 10.53 6.53
N LEU A 114 7.27 11.56 7.26
CA LEU A 114 6.42 12.72 7.61
C LEU A 114 5.92 13.45 6.37
N VAL A 115 6.78 13.64 5.36
CA VAL A 115 6.36 14.26 4.08
C VAL A 115 5.30 13.40 3.38
N ALA A 116 5.50 12.07 3.33
CA ALA A 116 4.53 11.16 2.74
C ALA A 116 3.19 11.19 3.49
N GLU A 117 3.20 11.28 4.81
CA GLU A 117 1.98 11.35 5.62
C GLU A 117 1.20 12.65 5.41
N ILE A 118 1.88 13.78 5.40
CA ILE A 118 1.27 15.09 5.16
C ILE A 118 0.65 15.14 3.76
N LEU A 119 1.40 14.70 2.72
CA LEU A 119 0.89 14.67 1.36
C LEU A 119 -0.26 13.66 1.22
N GLY A 120 -0.16 12.51 1.89
CA GLY A 120 -1.23 11.51 1.95
C GLY A 120 -2.51 12.05 2.60
N PHE A 121 -2.39 12.85 3.67
CA PHE A 121 -3.53 13.55 4.26
C PHE A 121 -4.21 14.46 3.24
N PHE A 122 -3.45 15.32 2.53
CA PHE A 122 -3.99 16.18 1.49
C PHE A 122 -4.63 15.42 0.33
N VAL A 123 -4.09 14.25 -0.02
CA VAL A 123 -4.73 13.35 -1.01
C VAL A 123 -6.07 12.82 -0.49
N VAL A 124 -6.17 12.43 0.77
CA VAL A 124 -7.44 11.93 1.36
C VAL A 124 -8.49 13.04 1.42
N VAL A 125 -8.11 14.25 1.82
CA VAL A 125 -9.06 15.38 1.93
C VAL A 125 -9.24 16.16 0.64
N TYR A 126 -8.65 15.74 -0.47
CA TYR A 126 -8.64 16.50 -1.72
C TYR A 126 -10.04 16.89 -2.20
N ASP A 127 -11.01 15.97 -2.16
CA ASP A 127 -12.40 16.25 -2.56
C ASP A 127 -13.05 17.35 -1.69
N ALA A 128 -12.67 17.49 -0.42
CA ALA A 128 -13.13 18.59 0.44
C ALA A 128 -12.43 19.92 0.08
N MET A 129 -11.14 19.88 -0.25
CA MET A 129 -10.38 21.07 -0.63
C MET A 129 -10.89 21.72 -1.93
N VAL A 130 -11.36 20.89 -2.87
CA VAL A 130 -11.95 21.38 -4.13
C VAL A 130 -13.48 21.57 -4.04
N GLY A 131 -14.07 21.43 -2.86
CA GLY A 131 -15.50 21.63 -2.62
C GLY A 131 -16.42 20.50 -3.10
N ALA A 132 -15.85 19.38 -3.58
CA ALA A 132 -16.61 18.28 -4.13
C ALA A 132 -17.30 17.41 -3.06
N ASN A 133 -16.64 17.16 -1.90
CA ASN A 133 -17.19 16.33 -0.83
C ASN A 133 -16.65 16.71 0.55
N GLN A 134 -17.45 17.41 1.35
CA GLN A 134 -17.05 17.85 2.70
C GLN A 134 -16.82 16.71 3.70
N LYS A 135 -17.38 15.52 3.46
CA LYS A 135 -17.12 14.32 4.31
C LYS A 135 -15.66 13.88 4.27
N ALA A 136 -14.88 14.32 3.29
CA ALA A 136 -13.46 14.00 3.19
C ALA A 136 -12.65 14.53 4.38
N TRP A 137 -13.04 15.63 5.02
CA TRP A 137 -12.40 16.09 6.26
C TRP A 137 -12.48 15.07 7.39
N SER A 138 -13.64 14.43 7.57
CA SER A 138 -13.80 13.39 8.59
C SER A 138 -12.90 12.17 8.34
N ALA A 139 -12.77 11.74 7.08
CA ALA A 139 -11.86 10.66 6.72
C ALA A 139 -10.39 11.04 6.92
N GLY A 140 -10.02 12.29 6.56
CA GLY A 140 -8.68 12.82 6.80
C GLY A 140 -8.33 12.89 8.30
N LEU A 141 -9.25 13.32 9.15
CA LEU A 141 -9.04 13.32 10.59
C LEU A 141 -8.83 11.91 11.15
N ARG A 142 -9.62 10.91 10.69
CA ARG A 142 -9.40 9.52 11.09
C ARG A 142 -8.05 9.00 10.62
N TYR A 143 -7.65 9.32 9.39
CA TYR A 143 -6.32 8.98 8.88
C TYR A 143 -5.22 9.59 9.75
N LEU A 144 -5.32 10.87 10.11
CA LEU A 144 -4.38 11.57 10.95
C LEU A 144 -4.27 10.92 12.33
N VAL A 145 -5.40 10.77 13.03
CA VAL A 145 -5.41 10.32 14.43
C VAL A 145 -5.06 8.82 14.55
N VAL A 146 -5.54 7.98 13.62
CA VAL A 146 -5.45 6.52 13.75
C VAL A 146 -4.25 5.94 13.02
N SER A 147 -3.79 6.59 11.94
CA SER A 147 -2.65 6.08 11.14
C SER A 147 -1.37 6.88 11.39
N MET A 148 -1.42 8.23 11.31
CA MET A 148 -0.21 9.05 11.41
C MET A 148 0.30 9.10 12.86
N VAL A 149 -0.52 9.55 13.81
CA VAL A 149 -0.06 9.75 15.20
C VAL A 149 0.58 8.50 15.81
N PRO A 150 -0.01 7.28 15.71
CA PRO A 150 0.65 6.09 16.24
C PRO A 150 1.96 5.74 15.53
N ALA A 151 2.04 5.93 14.21
CA ALA A 151 3.25 5.67 13.44
C ALA A 151 4.37 6.65 13.81
N ASP A 152 4.02 7.94 13.96
CA ASP A 152 4.95 8.98 14.40
C ASP A 152 5.47 8.73 15.83
N LEU A 153 4.61 8.23 16.72
CA LEU A 153 5.04 7.81 18.07
C LEU A 153 6.06 6.68 18.03
N SER A 154 5.90 5.72 17.10
CA SER A 154 6.90 4.65 16.90
C SER A 154 8.23 5.20 16.38
N LEU A 155 8.20 6.11 15.41
CA LEU A 155 9.40 6.78 14.91
C LEU A 155 10.07 7.64 15.97
N LEU A 156 9.28 8.37 16.76
CA LEU A 156 9.79 9.16 17.88
C LEU A 156 10.44 8.28 18.97
N LEU A 157 9.82 7.13 19.27
CA LEU A 157 10.42 6.15 20.19
C LEU A 157 11.79 5.68 19.68
N LEU A 158 11.91 5.35 18.40
CA LEU A 158 13.18 4.94 17.80
C LEU A 158 14.21 6.07 17.86
N LEU A 159 13.83 7.31 17.55
CA LEU A 159 14.70 8.47 17.66
C LEU A 159 15.15 8.72 19.10
N ALA A 160 14.26 8.60 20.07
CA ALA A 160 14.58 8.79 21.49
C ALA A 160 15.57 7.73 21.99
N GLN A 161 15.47 6.49 21.52
CA GLN A 161 16.40 5.41 21.89
C GLN A 161 17.80 5.57 21.26
N VAL A 162 17.88 6.17 20.06
CA VAL A 162 19.18 6.40 19.39
C VAL A 162 19.84 7.69 19.85
N GLY A 163 19.05 8.64 20.39
CA GLY A 163 19.47 9.98 20.77
C GLY A 163 19.49 10.97 19.61
N LEU A 164 19.24 12.24 19.93
CA LEU A 164 19.34 13.35 18.98
C LEU A 164 20.78 13.88 18.99
N GLY A 165 21.53 13.67 17.90
CA GLY A 165 22.91 14.10 17.78
C GLY A 165 23.58 13.52 16.54
N PRO A 166 24.91 13.46 16.49
CA PRO A 166 25.64 12.80 15.40
C PRO A 166 25.21 11.34 15.17
N SER A 167 24.65 10.69 16.20
CA SER A 167 24.09 9.34 16.13
C SER A 167 22.81 9.23 15.28
N THR A 168 22.08 10.31 15.00
CA THR A 168 20.92 10.28 14.09
C THR A 168 21.29 10.02 12.64
N ASN A 169 22.57 10.24 12.29
CA ASN A 169 23.15 9.88 10.98
C ASN A 169 23.65 8.42 10.95
N VAL A 170 23.32 7.60 11.96
CA VAL A 170 23.70 6.19 11.96
C VAL A 170 22.88 5.46 10.88
N SER A 171 23.57 4.61 10.11
CA SER A 171 22.90 3.72 9.16
C SER A 171 21.87 2.87 9.88
N ILE A 172 20.72 2.66 9.23
CA ILE A 172 19.61 1.85 9.74
C ILE A 172 20.09 0.48 10.20
N ASP A 173 21.06 -0.11 9.50
CA ASP A 173 21.60 -1.44 9.79
C ASP A 173 22.45 -1.48 11.08
N LEU A 174 22.88 -0.31 11.56
CA LEU A 174 23.66 -0.15 12.78
C LEU A 174 22.82 0.31 13.98
N LEU A 175 21.53 0.54 13.79
CA LEU A 175 20.63 0.93 14.86
C LEU A 175 20.48 -0.20 15.88
N LYS A 176 20.63 0.13 17.15
CA LYS A 176 20.42 -0.80 18.28
C LYS A 176 19.57 -0.13 19.36
N PRO A 177 18.32 0.28 19.02
CA PRO A 177 17.43 0.81 20.05
C PRO A 177 17.14 -0.29 21.08
N ASP A 178 17.14 0.03 22.37
CA ASP A 178 16.75 -0.93 23.40
C ASP A 178 15.23 -1.03 23.47
N LEU A 179 14.68 -2.03 22.81
CA LEU A 179 13.26 -2.38 22.80
C LEU A 179 13.00 -3.70 23.54
N THR A 180 13.99 -4.20 24.33
CA THR A 180 13.84 -5.44 25.11
C THR A 180 12.68 -5.40 26.12
N PRO A 181 12.30 -4.26 26.73
CA PRO A 181 11.06 -4.20 27.49
C PRO A 181 9.85 -4.48 26.57
N PRO A 182 8.98 -5.48 26.89
CA PRO A 182 7.84 -5.87 26.04
C PRO A 182 6.94 -4.69 25.65
N VAL A 183 6.73 -3.75 26.55
CA VAL A 183 5.90 -2.55 26.31
C VAL A 183 6.48 -1.69 25.19
N LEU A 184 7.81 -1.48 25.15
CA LEU A 184 8.46 -0.68 24.11
C LEU A 184 8.38 -1.38 22.75
N THR A 185 8.60 -2.71 22.71
CA THR A 185 8.39 -3.52 21.52
C THR A 185 6.94 -3.38 21.00
N VAL A 186 5.95 -3.54 21.88
CA VAL A 186 4.52 -3.44 21.52
C VAL A 186 4.18 -2.05 20.98
N VAL A 187 4.62 -0.97 21.66
CA VAL A 187 4.37 0.41 21.23
C VAL A 187 4.99 0.67 19.85
N ALA A 188 6.26 0.29 19.65
CA ALA A 188 6.95 0.46 18.37
C ALA A 188 6.23 -0.29 17.23
N MET A 189 5.77 -1.52 17.47
CA MET A 189 5.11 -2.31 16.46
C MET A 189 3.69 -1.85 16.16
N LEU A 190 2.91 -1.46 17.19
CA LEU A 190 1.53 -0.99 17.02
C LEU A 190 1.43 0.22 16.09
N GLY A 191 2.37 1.18 16.18
CA GLY A 191 2.35 2.32 15.28
C GLY A 191 2.61 1.95 13.82
N PHE A 192 3.55 1.05 13.55
CA PHE A 192 3.75 0.56 12.20
C PHE A 192 2.61 -0.34 11.72
N MET A 193 1.97 -1.11 12.61
CA MET A 193 0.74 -1.86 12.33
C MET A 193 -0.43 -0.93 12.00
N ALA A 194 -0.56 0.21 12.70
CA ALA A 194 -1.56 1.23 12.37
C ALA A 194 -1.40 1.73 10.94
N LYS A 195 -0.15 2.03 10.52
CA LYS A 195 0.16 2.44 9.15
C LYS A 195 -0.11 1.33 8.12
N ALA A 196 0.17 0.06 8.46
CA ALA A 196 -0.15 -1.10 7.64
C ALA A 196 -1.64 -1.48 7.65
N ALA A 197 -2.45 -0.76 8.41
CA ALA A 197 -3.88 -1.02 8.63
C ALA A 197 -4.17 -2.41 9.20
N VAL A 198 -3.38 -2.82 10.19
CA VAL A 198 -3.58 -4.04 10.98
C VAL A 198 -4.23 -3.68 12.33
N ALA A 199 -5.11 -4.54 12.85
CA ALA A 199 -5.79 -4.30 14.11
C ALA A 199 -4.79 -4.10 15.27
N PRO A 200 -5.17 -3.26 16.25
CA PRO A 200 -6.51 -2.66 16.44
C PRO A 200 -6.76 -1.38 15.63
N LEU A 201 -5.76 -0.78 14.99
CA LEU A 201 -5.80 0.55 14.40
C LEU A 201 -6.01 0.53 12.87
N HIS A 202 -6.85 -0.38 12.35
CA HIS A 202 -7.06 -0.59 10.91
C HIS A 202 -8.21 0.23 10.30
N PHE A 203 -9.13 0.74 11.10
CA PHE A 203 -10.43 1.27 10.68
C PHE A 203 -10.39 2.61 9.93
N TRP A 204 -9.23 3.28 9.89
CA TRP A 204 -9.05 4.49 9.07
C TRP A 204 -9.04 4.18 7.56
N LEU A 205 -8.55 2.99 7.17
CA LEU A 205 -8.27 2.67 5.78
C LEU A 205 -9.53 2.60 4.89
N PRO A 206 -10.63 1.94 5.30
CA PRO A 206 -11.86 1.91 4.49
C PRO A 206 -12.47 3.28 4.25
N ASP A 207 -12.41 4.16 5.24
CA ASP A 207 -12.95 5.52 5.11
C ASP A 207 -12.05 6.39 4.22
N ALA A 208 -10.72 6.31 4.39
CA ALA A 208 -9.77 7.02 3.54
C ALA A 208 -9.92 6.59 2.06
N HIS A 209 -9.97 5.29 1.78
CA HIS A 209 -10.10 4.79 0.41
C HIS A 209 -11.45 5.09 -0.25
N SER A 210 -12.54 5.05 0.52
CA SER A 210 -13.87 5.33 -0.03
C SER A 210 -14.02 6.79 -0.50
N ILE A 211 -13.23 7.71 0.04
CA ILE A 211 -13.36 9.15 -0.23
C ILE A 211 -12.22 9.66 -1.11
N ALA A 212 -10.99 9.21 -0.90
CA ALA A 212 -9.84 9.67 -1.67
C ALA A 212 -10.04 9.49 -3.18
N PRO A 213 -9.50 10.41 -4.01
CA PRO A 213 -9.41 10.20 -5.46
C PRO A 213 -8.75 8.87 -5.80
N SER A 214 -9.23 8.20 -6.86
CA SER A 214 -8.76 6.84 -7.19
C SER A 214 -7.23 6.71 -7.42
N PRO A 215 -6.53 7.69 -8.04
CA PRO A 215 -5.06 7.66 -8.09
C PRO A 215 -4.43 7.67 -6.70
N GLY A 216 -4.99 8.49 -5.79
CA GLY A 216 -4.56 8.52 -4.39
C GLY A 216 -4.81 7.19 -3.68
N SER A 217 -5.98 6.59 -3.87
CA SER A 217 -6.28 5.25 -3.32
C SER A 217 -5.36 4.17 -3.87
N ALA A 218 -4.95 4.25 -5.14
CA ALA A 218 -3.98 3.34 -5.74
C ALA A 218 -2.62 3.41 -5.01
N ILE A 219 -2.13 4.62 -4.67
CA ILE A 219 -0.89 4.79 -3.91
C ILE A 219 -1.05 4.42 -2.43
N LEU A 220 -2.16 4.83 -1.79
CA LEU A 220 -2.45 4.46 -0.39
C LEU A 220 -2.41 2.94 -0.19
N SER A 221 -3.10 2.18 -1.05
CA SER A 221 -3.13 0.71 -0.97
C SER A 221 -1.87 0.06 -1.56
N GLY A 222 -1.42 0.55 -2.72
CA GLY A 222 -0.28 -0.02 -3.43
C GLY A 222 1.04 0.18 -2.69
N LEU A 223 1.30 1.37 -2.15
CA LEU A 223 2.61 1.74 -1.62
C LEU A 223 2.58 2.18 -0.17
N MET A 224 1.68 3.06 0.25
CA MET A 224 1.73 3.68 1.57
C MET A 224 1.58 2.69 2.72
N VAL A 225 0.65 1.73 2.65
CA VAL A 225 0.54 0.69 3.68
C VAL A 225 1.80 -0.18 3.79
N LYS A 226 2.62 -0.24 2.73
CA LYS A 226 3.92 -0.91 2.75
C LYS A 226 4.97 -0.15 3.55
N MET A 227 4.81 1.16 3.77
CA MET A 227 5.66 1.87 4.73
C MET A 227 5.51 1.25 6.12
N GLY A 228 4.28 0.96 6.57
CA GLY A 228 4.03 0.26 7.83
C GLY A 228 4.66 -1.13 7.87
N LEU A 229 4.50 -1.93 6.80
CA LEU A 229 5.14 -3.24 6.68
C LEU A 229 6.68 -3.13 6.65
N TYR A 230 7.22 -2.10 6.02
CA TYR A 230 8.66 -1.81 6.03
C TYR A 230 9.16 -1.46 7.43
N GLY A 231 8.41 -0.65 8.19
CA GLY A 231 8.71 -0.39 9.60
C GLY A 231 8.72 -1.67 10.45
N LEU A 232 7.72 -2.54 10.29
CA LEU A 232 7.68 -3.86 10.94
C LEU A 232 8.85 -4.75 10.52
N PHE A 233 9.20 -4.76 9.23
CA PHE A 233 10.37 -5.47 8.72
C PHE A 233 11.66 -4.97 9.39
N ARG A 234 11.86 -3.66 9.50
CA ARG A 234 13.03 -3.09 10.16
C ARG A 234 13.11 -3.46 11.64
N LEU A 235 11.98 -3.41 12.37
CA LEU A 235 11.93 -3.85 13.76
C LEU A 235 12.23 -5.35 13.90
N ALA A 236 11.70 -6.18 13.00
CA ALA A 236 11.91 -7.63 13.02
C ALA A 236 13.39 -8.03 12.86
N LEU A 237 14.19 -7.24 12.15
CA LEU A 237 15.63 -7.45 12.01
C LEU A 237 16.43 -7.13 13.28
N LEU A 238 15.90 -6.31 14.17
CA LEU A 238 16.57 -5.95 15.41
C LEU A 238 16.70 -7.19 16.33
N ARG A 239 17.85 -7.28 17.00
CA ARG A 239 18.08 -8.28 18.05
C ARG A 239 17.68 -7.79 19.44
N THR A 240 17.36 -6.53 19.55
CA THR A 240 17.06 -5.80 20.79
C THR A 240 15.55 -5.60 20.98
N ILE A 241 14.71 -6.46 20.40
CA ILE A 241 13.27 -6.50 20.63
C ILE A 241 12.89 -7.68 21.52
N ASP A 242 11.79 -7.57 22.25
CA ASP A 242 11.18 -8.72 22.90
C ASP A 242 10.54 -9.64 21.85
N VAL A 243 11.17 -10.81 21.63
CA VAL A 243 10.75 -11.78 20.62
C VAL A 243 9.34 -12.33 20.91
N GLY A 244 9.02 -12.56 22.20
CA GLY A 244 7.73 -13.09 22.61
C GLY A 244 6.60 -12.12 22.33
N ALA A 245 6.73 -10.88 22.79
CA ALA A 245 5.75 -9.82 22.57
C ALA A 245 5.55 -9.53 21.07
N ALA A 246 6.65 -9.42 20.31
CA ALA A 246 6.60 -9.16 18.88
C ALA A 246 5.90 -10.30 18.10
N THR A 247 6.25 -11.56 18.41
CA THR A 247 5.63 -12.73 17.78
C THR A 247 4.14 -12.80 18.08
N VAL A 248 3.77 -12.73 19.37
CA VAL A 248 2.35 -12.79 19.77
C VAL A 248 1.53 -11.68 19.11
N LEU A 249 2.07 -10.45 19.15
CA LEU A 249 1.37 -9.30 18.55
C LEU A 249 1.15 -9.50 17.05
N CYS A 250 2.19 -9.86 16.28
CA CYS A 250 2.06 -10.07 14.83
C CYS A 250 1.13 -11.23 14.48
N LEU A 251 1.27 -12.37 15.16
CA LEU A 251 0.47 -13.54 14.84
C LEU A 251 -1.00 -13.35 15.25
N LEU A 252 -1.26 -12.84 16.45
CA LEU A 252 -2.61 -12.67 16.95
C LEU A 252 -3.36 -11.57 16.17
N SER A 253 -2.80 -10.34 16.17
CA SER A 253 -3.43 -9.22 15.46
C SER A 253 -3.51 -9.47 13.97
N GLY A 254 -2.46 -10.02 13.35
CA GLY A 254 -2.45 -10.38 11.93
C GLY A 254 -3.53 -11.40 11.59
N SER A 255 -3.65 -12.49 12.36
CA SER A 255 -4.65 -13.55 12.11
C SER A 255 -6.08 -13.05 12.26
N LEU A 256 -6.37 -12.33 13.33
CA LEU A 256 -7.70 -11.75 13.56
C LEU A 256 -8.07 -10.76 12.46
N THR A 257 -7.12 -9.92 12.06
CA THR A 257 -7.37 -8.88 11.05
C THR A 257 -7.48 -9.46 9.64
N ALA A 258 -6.72 -10.52 9.31
CA ALA A 258 -6.81 -11.19 8.01
C ALA A 258 -8.23 -11.75 7.79
N ILE A 259 -8.78 -12.43 8.79
CA ILE A 259 -10.14 -12.98 8.76
C ILE A 259 -11.18 -11.87 8.77
N TYR A 260 -11.08 -10.92 9.71
CA TYR A 260 -12.01 -9.80 9.83
C TYR A 260 -12.06 -8.98 8.54
N GLY A 261 -10.91 -8.61 7.97
CA GLY A 261 -10.82 -7.86 6.72
C GLY A 261 -11.49 -8.57 5.55
N GLY A 262 -11.24 -9.90 5.42
CA GLY A 262 -11.87 -10.73 4.40
C GLY A 262 -13.40 -10.81 4.55
N LEU A 263 -13.90 -11.04 5.76
CA LEU A 263 -15.34 -11.06 6.04
C LEU A 263 -16.00 -9.71 5.78
N GLN A 264 -15.36 -8.61 6.21
CA GLN A 264 -15.86 -7.26 5.95
C GLN A 264 -15.88 -6.93 4.45
N ALA A 265 -14.91 -7.38 3.68
CA ALA A 265 -14.90 -7.20 2.23
C ALA A 265 -16.10 -7.88 1.54
N LEU A 266 -16.54 -9.04 2.06
CA LEU A 266 -17.69 -9.78 1.54
C LEU A 266 -19.03 -9.06 1.71
N VAL A 267 -19.19 -8.22 2.73
CA VAL A 267 -20.47 -7.58 3.03
C VAL A 267 -20.59 -6.13 2.53
N GLN A 268 -19.52 -5.57 1.94
CA GLN A 268 -19.56 -4.21 1.41
C GLN A 268 -20.37 -4.13 0.11
N SER A 269 -21.07 -3.02 -0.09
CA SER A 269 -21.75 -2.67 -1.34
C SER A 269 -20.99 -1.63 -2.19
N ASP A 270 -20.03 -0.93 -1.64
CA ASP A 270 -19.16 0.03 -2.34
C ASP A 270 -17.88 -0.67 -2.83
N ILE A 271 -17.58 -0.60 -4.14
CA ILE A 271 -16.43 -1.27 -4.75
C ILE A 271 -15.09 -0.84 -4.15
N LYS A 272 -14.90 0.46 -3.80
CA LYS A 272 -13.68 0.93 -3.14
C LYS A 272 -13.57 0.40 -1.71
N ARG A 273 -14.69 0.24 -0.98
CA ARG A 273 -14.68 -0.36 0.36
C ARG A 273 -14.35 -1.85 0.33
N ILE A 274 -14.84 -2.60 -0.67
CA ILE A 274 -14.42 -3.99 -0.92
C ILE A 274 -12.90 -4.05 -1.05
N LEU A 275 -12.32 -3.20 -1.91
CA LEU A 275 -10.88 -3.14 -2.14
C LEU A 275 -10.11 -2.72 -0.88
N ALA A 276 -10.65 -1.81 -0.07
CA ALA A 276 -10.01 -1.37 1.17
C ALA A 276 -9.94 -2.50 2.20
N TYR A 277 -11.05 -3.19 2.46
CA TYR A 277 -11.07 -4.31 3.41
C TYR A 277 -10.24 -5.50 2.93
N SER A 278 -10.20 -5.76 1.62
CA SER A 278 -9.30 -6.77 1.09
C SER A 278 -7.81 -6.35 1.22
N THR A 279 -7.49 -5.03 1.23
CA THR A 279 -6.13 -4.55 1.56
C THR A 279 -5.79 -4.87 3.02
N ILE A 280 -6.70 -4.60 3.97
CA ILE A 280 -6.57 -4.94 5.39
C ILE A 280 -6.29 -6.44 5.56
N SER A 281 -7.04 -7.31 4.88
CA SER A 281 -6.85 -8.76 4.93
C SER A 281 -5.43 -9.18 4.47
N HIS A 282 -4.99 -8.71 3.31
CA HIS A 282 -3.69 -9.08 2.76
C HIS A 282 -2.48 -8.48 3.50
N THR A 283 -2.55 -7.22 3.96
CA THR A 283 -1.46 -6.63 4.76
C THR A 283 -1.28 -7.35 6.08
N SER A 284 -2.37 -7.87 6.64
CA SER A 284 -2.34 -8.67 7.86
C SER A 284 -1.68 -10.03 7.64
N ALA A 285 -1.95 -10.70 6.50
CA ALA A 285 -1.25 -11.93 6.13
C ALA A 285 0.27 -11.71 5.99
N ILE A 286 0.69 -10.57 5.40
CA ILE A 286 2.11 -10.21 5.33
C ILE A 286 2.69 -9.95 6.73
N THR A 287 1.92 -9.32 7.63
CA THR A 287 2.33 -9.10 9.03
C THR A 287 2.55 -10.43 9.77
N ILE A 288 1.71 -11.43 9.53
CA ILE A 288 1.90 -12.80 10.05
C ILE A 288 3.26 -13.38 9.61
N LEU A 289 3.62 -13.24 8.34
CA LEU A 289 4.91 -13.71 7.83
C LEU A 289 6.09 -13.03 8.51
N ILE A 290 6.00 -11.72 8.74
CA ILE A 290 7.02 -10.98 9.51
C ILE A 290 7.09 -11.51 10.95
N GLY A 291 5.95 -11.79 11.60
CA GLY A 291 5.88 -12.40 12.93
C GLY A 291 6.51 -13.79 12.98
N LEU A 292 6.30 -14.62 11.95
CA LEU A 292 6.94 -15.93 11.84
C LEU A 292 8.46 -15.82 11.68
N TYR A 293 8.95 -14.82 10.97
CA TYR A 293 10.39 -14.53 10.95
C TYR A 293 10.92 -14.18 12.35
N VAL A 294 10.22 -13.35 13.10
CA VAL A 294 10.63 -13.02 14.50
C VAL A 294 10.67 -14.27 15.35
N TYR A 295 9.70 -15.17 15.19
CA TYR A 295 9.58 -16.44 15.93
C TYR A 295 10.70 -17.44 15.59
N SER A 296 10.97 -17.66 14.30
CA SER A 296 11.86 -18.71 13.82
C SER A 296 13.25 -18.24 13.40
N ARG A 297 13.39 -16.95 13.11
CA ARG A 297 14.56 -16.34 12.44
C ARG A 297 14.88 -16.94 11.06
N SER A 298 13.93 -17.64 10.45
CA SER A 298 14.08 -18.17 9.09
C SER A 298 13.86 -17.07 8.04
N PRO A 299 14.87 -16.74 7.20
CA PRO A 299 14.80 -15.62 6.24
C PRO A 299 13.75 -15.85 5.13
N GLU A 300 13.31 -17.08 4.92
CA GLU A 300 12.31 -17.43 3.92
C GLU A 300 10.98 -16.71 4.16
N PHE A 301 10.61 -16.47 5.43
CA PHE A 301 9.40 -15.72 5.77
C PHE A 301 9.49 -14.25 5.34
N LEU A 302 10.64 -13.60 5.48
CA LEU A 302 10.83 -12.24 4.97
C LEU A 302 10.83 -12.19 3.44
N THR A 303 11.40 -13.20 2.79
CA THR A 303 11.35 -13.32 1.33
C THR A 303 9.91 -13.49 0.85
N ALA A 304 9.13 -14.36 1.48
CA ALA A 304 7.71 -14.55 1.19
C ALA A 304 6.92 -13.25 1.43
N ALA A 305 7.19 -12.52 2.52
CA ALA A 305 6.57 -11.24 2.83
C ALA A 305 6.90 -10.16 1.78
N ALA A 306 8.14 -10.12 1.28
CA ALA A 306 8.58 -9.19 0.24
C ALA A 306 7.87 -9.45 -1.09
N ILE A 307 7.86 -10.71 -1.55
CA ILE A 307 7.20 -11.12 -2.80
C ILE A 307 5.69 -10.86 -2.70
N TYR A 308 5.07 -11.15 -1.54
CA TYR A 308 3.65 -10.87 -1.33
C TYR A 308 3.37 -9.36 -1.37
N SER A 309 4.18 -8.54 -0.71
CA SER A 309 4.05 -7.09 -0.73
C SER A 309 4.13 -6.53 -2.15
N ALA A 310 5.03 -7.07 -2.98
CA ALA A 310 5.22 -6.69 -4.37
C ALA A 310 4.00 -6.99 -5.24
N ALA A 311 3.54 -8.23 -5.26
CA ALA A 311 2.37 -8.62 -6.03
C ALA A 311 1.11 -7.84 -5.58
N HIS A 312 0.92 -7.72 -4.25
CA HIS A 312 -0.17 -6.92 -3.68
C HIS A 312 -0.13 -5.46 -4.15
N ALA A 313 1.05 -4.83 -4.23
CA ALA A 313 1.16 -3.45 -4.70
C ALA A 313 0.64 -3.28 -6.13
N ILE A 314 1.00 -4.20 -7.03
CA ILE A 314 0.64 -4.14 -8.45
C ILE A 314 -0.87 -4.31 -8.64
N TYR A 315 -1.44 -5.44 -8.17
CA TYR A 315 -2.86 -5.69 -8.45
C TYR A 315 -3.78 -4.74 -7.69
N LYS A 316 -3.39 -4.24 -6.51
CA LYS A 316 -4.19 -3.25 -5.79
C LYS A 316 -4.19 -1.89 -6.45
N ALA A 317 -3.04 -1.40 -6.90
CA ALA A 317 -2.99 -0.17 -7.66
C ALA A 317 -3.86 -0.24 -8.92
N SER A 318 -3.79 -1.36 -9.66
CA SER A 318 -4.64 -1.62 -10.82
C SER A 318 -6.13 -1.61 -10.49
N LEU A 319 -6.56 -2.35 -9.45
CA LEU A 319 -7.98 -2.41 -9.05
C LEU A 319 -8.53 -1.06 -8.57
N PHE A 320 -7.72 -0.25 -7.86
CA PHE A 320 -8.17 1.10 -7.47
C PHE A 320 -8.22 2.08 -8.66
N MET A 321 -7.31 1.98 -9.63
CA MET A 321 -7.42 2.75 -10.87
C MET A 321 -8.66 2.35 -11.67
N ASP A 322 -8.91 1.04 -11.81
CA ASP A 322 -10.12 0.50 -12.41
C ASP A 322 -11.40 1.02 -11.72
N SER A 323 -11.48 0.94 -10.38
CA SER A 323 -12.63 1.48 -9.64
C SER A 323 -12.88 2.97 -9.93
N GLY A 324 -11.83 3.73 -10.25
CA GLY A 324 -11.94 5.13 -10.65
C GLY A 324 -12.49 5.31 -12.06
N VAL A 325 -12.13 4.43 -13.00
CA VAL A 325 -12.72 4.44 -14.35
C VAL A 325 -14.20 4.09 -14.28
N VAL A 326 -14.56 3.06 -13.52
CA VAL A 326 -15.96 2.68 -13.29
C VAL A 326 -16.76 3.84 -12.70
N GLU A 327 -16.23 4.50 -11.64
CA GLU A 327 -16.88 5.65 -11.00
C GLU A 327 -17.08 6.83 -11.97
N LEU A 328 -16.09 7.13 -12.81
CA LEU A 328 -16.17 8.23 -13.79
C LEU A 328 -17.21 7.99 -14.88
N LEU A 329 -17.42 6.75 -15.26
CA LEU A 329 -18.36 6.39 -16.34
C LEU A 329 -19.79 6.22 -15.84
N THR A 330 -19.95 5.60 -14.68
CA THR A 330 -21.27 5.20 -14.17
C THR A 330 -21.81 6.16 -13.12
N HIS A 331 -21.00 7.12 -12.67
CA HIS A 331 -21.29 8.06 -11.56
C HIS A 331 -21.72 7.37 -10.26
N THR A 332 -21.44 6.07 -10.13
CA THR A 332 -21.76 5.28 -8.93
C THR A 332 -20.66 4.27 -8.60
N ARG A 333 -20.62 3.84 -7.33
CA ARG A 333 -19.73 2.78 -6.84
C ARG A 333 -20.51 1.66 -6.16
N THR A 334 -21.84 1.78 -6.14
CA THR A 334 -22.72 0.83 -5.47
C THR A 334 -22.96 -0.39 -6.36
N LEU A 335 -22.59 -1.59 -5.88
CA LEU A 335 -22.65 -2.82 -6.67
C LEU A 335 -24.02 -3.10 -7.30
N GLU A 336 -25.09 -2.83 -6.55
CA GLU A 336 -26.47 -3.07 -7.00
C GLU A 336 -26.85 -2.21 -8.23
N LYS A 337 -26.11 -1.09 -8.45
CA LYS A 337 -26.30 -0.18 -9.57
C LYS A 337 -25.29 -0.40 -10.70
N LEU A 338 -24.29 -1.27 -10.47
CA LEU A 338 -23.21 -1.54 -11.42
C LEU A 338 -23.48 -2.84 -12.20
N GLY A 339 -22.96 -2.91 -13.41
CA GLY A 339 -23.02 -4.05 -14.29
C GLY A 339 -22.78 -3.63 -15.74
N TYR A 340 -22.58 -4.60 -16.66
CA TYR A 340 -22.38 -4.37 -18.09
C TYR A 340 -21.15 -3.50 -18.46
N VAL A 341 -20.28 -3.12 -17.54
CA VAL A 341 -19.06 -2.36 -17.85
C VAL A 341 -18.22 -3.08 -18.91
N SER A 342 -18.24 -4.42 -18.89
CA SER A 342 -17.58 -5.27 -19.90
C SER A 342 -18.03 -5.02 -21.33
N ARG A 343 -19.26 -4.57 -21.56
CA ARG A 343 -19.80 -4.26 -22.89
C ARG A 343 -19.33 -2.90 -23.39
N ILE A 344 -19.06 -1.96 -22.49
CA ILE A 344 -18.66 -0.60 -22.82
C ILE A 344 -17.13 -0.48 -22.85
N LEU A 345 -16.45 -1.12 -21.89
CA LEU A 345 -15.00 -1.08 -21.70
C LEU A 345 -14.40 -2.48 -21.55
N PRO A 346 -14.30 -3.26 -22.64
CA PRO A 346 -13.80 -4.63 -22.57
C PRO A 346 -12.33 -4.72 -22.13
N ALA A 347 -11.47 -3.77 -22.52
CA ALA A 347 -10.06 -3.75 -22.11
C ALA A 347 -9.90 -3.47 -20.63
N GLU A 348 -10.69 -2.55 -20.06
CA GLU A 348 -10.70 -2.25 -18.63
C GLU A 348 -11.19 -3.45 -17.83
N THR A 349 -12.28 -4.08 -18.29
CA THR A 349 -12.79 -5.30 -17.66
C THR A 349 -11.76 -6.44 -17.67
N LEU A 350 -10.98 -6.58 -18.75
CA LEU A 350 -9.89 -7.56 -18.80
C LEU A 350 -8.80 -7.23 -17.75
N SER A 351 -8.44 -5.95 -17.59
CA SER A 351 -7.50 -5.50 -16.56
C SER A 351 -8.03 -5.81 -15.16
N ALA A 352 -9.30 -5.49 -14.90
CA ALA A 352 -9.96 -5.80 -13.62
C ALA A 352 -10.00 -7.31 -13.35
N LEU A 353 -10.32 -8.12 -14.35
CA LEU A 353 -10.34 -9.58 -14.26
C LEU A 353 -8.96 -10.14 -13.92
N LEU A 354 -7.91 -9.75 -14.66
CA LEU A 354 -6.54 -10.22 -14.39
C LEU A 354 -6.05 -9.80 -13.00
N SER A 355 -6.38 -8.59 -12.56
CA SER A 355 -6.04 -8.09 -11.23
C SER A 355 -6.82 -8.82 -10.13
N ALA A 356 -8.10 -9.11 -10.33
CA ALA A 356 -8.92 -9.89 -9.40
C ALA A 356 -8.47 -11.36 -9.34
N LEU A 357 -8.12 -11.97 -10.46
CA LEU A 357 -7.53 -13.32 -10.50
C LEU A 357 -6.17 -13.35 -9.78
N SER A 358 -5.37 -12.28 -9.91
CA SER A 358 -4.12 -12.15 -9.16
C SER A 358 -4.37 -12.00 -7.66
N LEU A 359 -5.38 -11.25 -7.25
CA LEU A 359 -5.78 -11.09 -5.86
C LEU A 359 -6.21 -12.44 -5.24
N VAL A 360 -6.96 -13.26 -5.98
CA VAL A 360 -7.33 -14.64 -5.57
C VAL A 360 -6.12 -15.57 -5.55
N GLY A 361 -5.20 -15.39 -6.50
CA GLY A 361 -4.06 -16.30 -6.70
C GLY A 361 -4.35 -17.44 -7.68
N VAL A 362 -4.97 -17.12 -8.83
CA VAL A 362 -5.24 -18.08 -9.90
C VAL A 362 -4.05 -18.11 -10.88
N PRO A 363 -3.54 -19.30 -11.30
CA PRO A 363 -2.52 -19.39 -12.34
C PRO A 363 -2.97 -18.73 -13.67
N PRO A 364 -2.08 -18.06 -14.42
CA PRO A 364 -0.65 -17.85 -14.25
C PRO A 364 -0.30 -16.48 -13.62
N THR A 365 -1.11 -15.95 -12.72
CA THR A 365 -0.96 -14.60 -12.17
C THR A 365 0.19 -14.47 -11.15
N LEU A 366 0.66 -13.23 -10.92
CA LEU A 366 1.65 -12.93 -9.88
C LEU A 366 1.16 -13.34 -8.48
N GLY A 367 -0.13 -13.17 -8.19
CA GLY A 367 -0.72 -13.56 -6.92
C GLY A 367 -0.67 -15.07 -6.68
N PHE A 368 -0.78 -15.90 -7.72
CA PHE A 368 -0.58 -17.33 -7.63
C PHE A 368 0.85 -17.67 -7.19
N LEU A 369 1.85 -17.12 -7.88
CA LEU A 369 3.25 -17.35 -7.52
C LEU A 369 3.55 -16.96 -6.08
N THR A 370 3.00 -15.83 -5.65
CA THR A 370 3.14 -15.33 -4.28
C THR A 370 2.55 -16.31 -3.26
N LYS A 371 1.28 -16.71 -3.46
CA LYS A 371 0.60 -17.64 -2.54
C LYS A 371 1.26 -19.01 -2.54
N LEU A 372 1.75 -19.47 -3.69
CA LEU A 372 2.53 -20.70 -3.79
C LEU A 372 3.78 -20.63 -2.91
N VAL A 373 4.56 -19.54 -3.00
CA VAL A 373 5.76 -19.34 -2.16
C VAL A 373 5.37 -19.33 -0.67
N VAL A 374 4.31 -18.61 -0.29
CA VAL A 374 3.83 -18.55 1.10
C VAL A 374 3.48 -19.95 1.61
N PHE A 375 2.67 -20.72 0.87
CA PHE A 375 2.26 -22.07 1.29
C PHE A 375 3.42 -23.07 1.30
N MET A 376 4.36 -22.99 0.36
CA MET A 376 5.56 -23.82 0.37
C MET A 376 6.43 -23.53 1.59
N THR A 377 6.64 -22.23 1.91
CA THR A 377 7.41 -21.83 3.11
C THR A 377 6.71 -22.29 4.39
N LEU A 378 5.40 -22.13 4.51
CA LEU A 378 4.66 -22.60 5.68
C LEU A 378 4.72 -24.13 5.80
N ALA A 379 4.47 -24.85 4.70
CA ALA A 379 4.45 -26.31 4.67
C ALA A 379 5.79 -26.94 5.09
N SER A 380 6.92 -26.35 4.68
CA SER A 380 8.25 -26.83 5.07
C SER A 380 8.52 -26.70 6.58
N HIS A 381 7.80 -25.81 7.27
CA HIS A 381 7.96 -25.56 8.70
C HIS A 381 6.92 -26.28 9.59
N ILE A 382 5.81 -26.81 9.02
CA ILE A 382 4.78 -27.54 9.80
C ILE A 382 5.38 -28.63 10.71
N PRO A 383 6.36 -29.45 10.27
CA PRO A 383 6.92 -30.49 11.13
C PRO A 383 7.64 -29.96 12.38
N LEU A 384 7.99 -28.66 12.41
CA LEU A 384 8.72 -28.04 13.50
C LEU A 384 7.83 -27.56 14.65
N SER A 385 6.59 -27.13 14.34
CA SER A 385 5.64 -26.63 15.35
C SER A 385 4.21 -26.57 14.81
N TRP A 386 3.23 -26.89 15.65
CA TRP A 386 1.80 -26.73 15.36
C TRP A 386 1.37 -25.31 15.03
N VAL A 387 2.15 -24.30 15.45
CA VAL A 387 1.92 -22.87 15.13
C VAL A 387 1.88 -22.65 13.62
N TYR A 388 2.78 -23.30 12.88
CA TYR A 388 2.81 -23.19 11.41
C TYR A 388 1.59 -23.81 10.76
N LEU A 389 1.09 -24.95 11.30
CA LEU A 389 -0.16 -25.54 10.81
C LEU A 389 -1.34 -24.60 11.04
N LEU A 390 -1.46 -24.03 12.25
CA LEU A 390 -2.53 -23.08 12.56
C LEU A 390 -2.48 -21.87 11.63
N VAL A 391 -1.30 -21.27 11.44
CA VAL A 391 -1.13 -20.13 10.52
C VAL A 391 -1.46 -20.52 9.08
N THR A 392 -1.06 -21.71 8.65
CA THR A 392 -1.41 -22.22 7.30
C THR A 392 -2.91 -22.27 7.10
N LEU A 393 -3.66 -22.76 8.09
CA LEU A 393 -5.14 -22.81 8.03
C LEU A 393 -5.75 -21.41 7.99
N ILE A 394 -5.21 -20.45 8.76
CA ILE A 394 -5.67 -19.05 8.74
C ILE A 394 -5.43 -18.41 7.39
N VAL A 395 -4.24 -18.57 6.82
CA VAL A 395 -3.90 -18.03 5.49
C VAL A 395 -4.73 -18.70 4.40
N ALA A 396 -4.97 -20.02 4.48
CA ALA A 396 -5.85 -20.72 3.56
C ALA A 396 -7.29 -20.21 3.62
N PHE A 397 -7.79 -19.93 4.82
CA PHE A 397 -9.12 -19.36 5.00
C PHE A 397 -9.20 -17.92 4.45
N GLU A 398 -8.17 -17.09 4.66
CA GLU A 398 -8.06 -15.77 4.05
C GLU A 398 -8.12 -15.85 2.52
N VAL A 399 -7.38 -16.79 1.92
CA VAL A 399 -7.43 -17.04 0.47
C VAL A 399 -8.82 -17.45 0.02
N ALA A 400 -9.53 -18.31 0.77
CA ALA A 400 -10.90 -18.68 0.45
C ALA A 400 -11.86 -17.49 0.49
N LEU A 401 -11.73 -16.61 1.49
CA LEU A 401 -12.50 -15.36 1.55
C LEU A 401 -12.19 -14.44 0.34
N SER A 402 -10.93 -14.46 -0.13
CA SER A 402 -10.52 -13.63 -1.26
C SER A 402 -11.23 -14.00 -2.57
N ILE A 403 -11.63 -15.24 -2.75
CA ILE A 403 -12.45 -15.68 -3.88
C ILE A 403 -13.80 -14.96 -3.85
N GLY A 404 -14.46 -14.98 -2.70
CA GLY A 404 -15.81 -14.41 -2.55
C GLY A 404 -15.86 -12.90 -2.85
N TYR A 405 -14.99 -12.10 -2.23
CA TYR A 405 -15.03 -10.66 -2.48
C TYR A 405 -14.45 -10.25 -3.84
N SER A 406 -13.58 -11.06 -4.45
CA SER A 406 -13.14 -10.82 -5.83
C SER A 406 -14.26 -11.05 -6.84
N VAL A 407 -15.04 -12.12 -6.66
CA VAL A 407 -16.26 -12.36 -7.47
C VAL A 407 -17.23 -11.20 -7.30
N ARG A 408 -17.48 -10.75 -6.06
CA ARG A 408 -18.34 -9.58 -5.81
C ARG A 408 -17.83 -8.32 -6.52
N TYR A 409 -16.52 -8.06 -6.49
CA TYR A 409 -15.93 -6.94 -7.23
C TYR A 409 -16.17 -7.05 -8.74
N LEU A 410 -16.00 -8.24 -9.32
CA LEU A 410 -16.21 -8.49 -10.74
C LEU A 410 -17.68 -8.36 -11.18
N LEU A 411 -18.65 -8.49 -10.26
CA LEU A 411 -20.05 -8.21 -10.56
C LEU A 411 -20.28 -6.77 -11.02
N ALA A 412 -19.45 -5.81 -10.59
CA ALA A 412 -19.49 -4.44 -11.12
C ALA A 412 -19.25 -4.37 -12.64
N HIS A 413 -18.48 -5.32 -13.20
CA HIS A 413 -18.14 -5.38 -14.61
C HIS A 413 -19.06 -6.29 -15.44
N MET A 414 -19.42 -7.45 -14.89
CA MET A 414 -20.08 -8.54 -15.62
C MET A 414 -21.51 -8.82 -15.11
N GLY A 415 -21.90 -8.19 -14.00
CA GLY A 415 -23.22 -8.39 -13.42
C GLY A 415 -24.33 -7.71 -14.22
N ASN A 416 -25.57 -8.06 -13.87
CA ASN A 416 -26.76 -7.36 -14.32
C ASN A 416 -27.16 -6.35 -13.25
N PRO A 417 -27.21 -5.05 -13.51
CA PRO A 417 -27.70 -4.09 -12.54
C PRO A 417 -29.17 -4.35 -12.24
N THR A 418 -29.56 -4.18 -10.98
CA THR A 418 -30.98 -4.29 -10.57
C THR A 418 -31.82 -3.10 -11.05
N LEU A 419 -31.16 -1.99 -11.42
CA LEU A 419 -31.78 -0.81 -12.04
C LEU A 419 -31.49 -0.81 -13.53
N ARG A 420 -32.53 -0.54 -14.36
CA ARG A 420 -32.37 -0.47 -15.83
C ARG A 420 -31.50 0.74 -16.22
N TYR A 421 -30.67 0.55 -17.24
CA TYR A 421 -29.78 1.55 -17.85
C TYR A 421 -30.53 2.74 -18.53
N GLU A 422 -31.85 2.75 -18.51
CA GLU A 422 -32.68 3.78 -19.15
C GLU A 422 -32.56 5.20 -18.54
N GLU A 423 -31.84 5.30 -17.40
CA GLU A 423 -31.59 6.59 -16.73
C GLU A 423 -30.16 7.15 -16.91
N LEU A 424 -29.30 6.48 -17.66
CA LEU A 424 -27.97 6.99 -17.98
C LEU A 424 -28.03 7.66 -19.37
N ASP A 425 -28.28 8.97 -19.39
CA ASP A 425 -28.20 9.78 -20.60
C ASP A 425 -26.76 9.77 -21.14
N PRO A 426 -26.49 9.21 -22.33
CA PRO A 426 -25.15 9.21 -22.91
C PRO A 426 -24.69 10.61 -23.36
N SER A 427 -25.52 11.65 -23.21
CA SER A 427 -25.25 13.02 -23.60
C SER A 427 -24.87 13.96 -22.45
N SER A 428 -24.81 13.49 -21.17
CA SER A 428 -24.44 14.28 -19.99
C SER A 428 -22.96 14.16 -19.63
#